data_1fd82df0e9230b8b0613a7e46b6248c7
#
_entry.id   1fd82df0e9230b8b0613a7e46b6248c7
#
_cell.length_a   1.000
_cell.length_b   1.000
_cell.length_c   1.000
_cell.angle_alpha   90.00
_cell.angle_beta   90.00
_cell.angle_gamma   90.00
#
_symmetry.space_group_name_H-M   'P 1'
#
loop_
_entity.id
_entity.type
_entity.pdbx_description
1 polymer ?
#
loop_
_entity_poly.entity_id
_entity_poly.type
_entity_poly.pdbx_seq_one_letter_code
_entity_poly.pdbx_strand_id
1 'polypeptide(L)'
;MDNINLFLDYVIDESEAKQIILSLTAMDFSMVLQNEHKGYEHEKLYVFGKDVTLLERNGSEEKIVPLYIKFNMLDKCFVIVISFHEQKFPITYYFR
;
A
#
# COMPACT_ATOMS: atom_id res chain seq x y z
N MET A 1 -3.09 -12.43 -4.04
CA MET A 1 -2.29 -11.21 -3.94
C MET A 1 -2.77 -10.18 -4.95
N ASP A 2 -3.10 -8.99 -4.50
CA ASP A 2 -3.81 -8.01 -5.33
C ASP A 2 -2.90 -6.99 -6.01
N ASN A 3 -1.57 -7.18 -5.93
CA ASN A 3 -0.61 -6.24 -6.50
C ASN A 3 -0.54 -6.28 -8.02
N ILE A 4 -0.96 -7.38 -8.61
CA ILE A 4 -0.81 -7.64 -10.04
C ILE A 4 -1.54 -6.59 -10.88
N ASN A 5 -2.75 -6.23 -10.49
CA ASN A 5 -3.55 -5.29 -11.28
C ASN A 5 -2.92 -3.90 -11.37
N LEU A 6 -2.32 -3.42 -10.28
CA LEU A 6 -1.66 -2.13 -10.29
C LEU A 6 -0.53 -2.07 -11.31
N PHE A 7 0.32 -3.10 -11.33
CA PHE A 7 1.47 -3.16 -12.23
C PHE A 7 1.07 -3.43 -13.70
N LEU A 8 -0.12 -3.98 -13.91
CA LEU A 8 -0.66 -4.18 -15.26
C LEU A 8 -1.33 -2.92 -15.80
N ASP A 9 -2.01 -2.17 -14.94
CA ASP A 9 -2.82 -1.03 -15.36
C ASP A 9 -2.01 0.26 -15.45
N TYR A 10 -0.93 0.37 -14.68
CA TYR A 10 -0.12 1.60 -14.58
C TYR A 10 1.35 1.33 -14.80
N VAL A 11 2.05 2.36 -15.27
CA VAL A 11 3.50 2.31 -15.42
C VAL A 11 4.13 2.57 -14.07
N ILE A 12 4.50 1.51 -13.38
CA ILE A 12 5.16 1.54 -12.08
C ILE A 12 6.07 0.32 -11.98
N ASP A 13 7.29 0.52 -11.50
CA ASP A 13 8.23 -0.56 -11.27
C ASP A 13 8.48 -0.78 -9.78
N GLU A 14 9.25 -1.80 -9.45
CA GLU A 14 9.57 -2.16 -8.08
C GLU A 14 10.31 -1.05 -7.35
N SER A 15 11.22 -0.36 -8.04
CA SER A 15 11.97 0.76 -7.47
C SER A 15 11.06 1.92 -7.08
N GLU A 16 10.10 2.26 -7.93
CA GLU A 16 9.12 3.31 -7.64
C GLU A 16 8.21 2.92 -6.48
N ALA A 17 7.77 1.65 -6.45
CA ALA A 17 6.96 1.14 -5.35
C ALA A 17 7.71 1.27 -4.02
N LYS A 18 9.00 0.95 -4.00
CA LYS A 18 9.85 1.10 -2.83
C LYS A 18 9.96 2.55 -2.39
N GLN A 19 10.13 3.46 -3.34
CA GLN A 19 10.18 4.90 -3.05
C GLN A 19 8.88 5.39 -2.42
N ILE A 20 7.75 4.93 -2.92
CA ILE A 20 6.44 5.28 -2.36
C ILE A 20 6.36 4.81 -0.91
N ILE A 21 6.74 3.58 -0.63
CA ILE A 21 6.72 3.03 0.73
C ILE A 21 7.62 3.84 1.66
N LEU A 22 8.81 4.20 1.20
CA LEU A 22 9.75 5.00 1.99
C LEU A 22 9.27 6.43 2.22
N SER A 23 8.34 6.93 1.40
CA SER A 23 7.78 8.27 1.55
C SER A 23 6.60 8.36 2.51
N LEU A 24 6.10 7.23 3.02
CA LEU A 24 4.94 7.21 3.90
C LEU A 24 5.23 7.92 5.22
N THR A 25 4.24 8.67 5.69
CA THR A 25 4.31 9.40 6.95
C THR A 25 3.12 9.02 7.83
N ALA A 26 3.11 9.53 9.07
CA ALA A 26 1.98 9.33 9.97
C ALA A 26 0.67 9.83 9.37
N MET A 27 0.71 10.85 8.53
CA MET A 27 -0.49 11.39 7.87
C MET A 27 -1.10 10.41 6.87
N ASP A 28 -0.34 9.44 6.42
CA ASP A 28 -0.79 8.40 5.49
C ASP A 28 -1.31 7.16 6.22
N PHE A 29 -1.16 7.12 7.53
CA PHE A 29 -1.61 5.98 8.35
C PHE A 29 -3.13 5.93 8.43
N SER A 30 -3.70 4.75 8.21
CA SER A 30 -5.13 4.50 8.31
C SER A 30 -5.48 3.75 9.60
N MET A 31 -5.08 2.51 9.70
CA MET A 31 -5.48 1.66 10.82
C MET A 31 -4.52 0.50 11.03
N VAL A 32 -4.65 -0.14 12.19
CA VAL A 32 -3.97 -1.39 12.49
C VAL A 32 -5.00 -2.51 12.45
N LEU A 33 -4.68 -3.57 11.71
CA LEU A 33 -5.49 -4.78 11.67
C LEU A 33 -4.74 -5.92 12.36
N GLN A 34 -5.49 -6.83 12.93
CA GLN A 34 -4.92 -8.05 13.47
C GLN A 34 -4.79 -9.09 12.36
N ASN A 35 -3.68 -9.84 12.34
CA ASN A 35 -3.53 -10.93 11.40
C ASN A 35 -4.43 -12.09 11.87
N GLU A 36 -5.35 -12.51 11.01
CA GLU A 36 -6.31 -13.57 11.33
C GLU A 36 -5.82 -14.96 10.90
N HIS A 37 -4.67 -15.06 10.25
CA HIS A 37 -4.11 -16.36 9.89
C HIS A 37 -3.69 -17.14 11.13
N LYS A 38 -4.09 -18.41 11.17
CA LYS A 38 -3.78 -19.30 12.29
C LYS A 38 -2.27 -19.36 12.53
N GLY A 39 -1.87 -19.14 13.78
CA GLY A 39 -0.46 -19.11 14.17
C GLY A 39 0.17 -17.73 14.13
N TYR A 40 -0.52 -16.74 13.55
CA TYR A 40 0.00 -15.37 13.38
C TYR A 40 -0.90 -14.31 13.99
N GLU A 41 -1.85 -14.70 14.86
CA GLU A 41 -2.86 -13.80 15.43
C GLU A 41 -2.24 -12.70 16.29
N HIS A 42 -1.03 -12.87 16.78
CA HIS A 42 -0.31 -11.87 17.56
C HIS A 42 0.31 -10.77 16.68
N GLU A 43 0.38 -10.98 15.37
CA GLU A 43 0.96 -10.00 14.46
C GLU A 43 -0.03 -8.91 14.12
N LYS A 44 0.48 -7.68 14.04
CA LYS A 44 -0.31 -6.51 13.64
C LYS A 44 0.03 -6.14 12.21
N LEU A 45 -0.99 -5.77 11.46
CA LEU A 45 -0.87 -5.31 10.08
C LEU A 45 -1.16 -3.82 10.04
N TYR A 46 -0.24 -3.05 9.52
CA TYR A 46 -0.35 -1.60 9.44
C TYR A 46 -0.83 -1.21 8.05
N VAL A 47 -1.94 -0.48 8.00
CA VAL A 47 -2.56 -0.03 6.75
C VAL A 47 -2.28 1.44 6.54
N PHE A 48 -1.75 1.74 5.38
CA PHE A 48 -1.48 3.11 4.92
C PHE A 48 -2.18 3.34 3.58
N GLY A 49 -2.52 4.57 3.33
CA GLY A 49 -3.00 4.99 2.01
C GLY A 49 -2.19 6.17 1.53
N LYS A 50 -2.11 6.33 0.23
CA LYS A 50 -1.43 7.46 -0.39
C LYS A 50 -1.94 7.66 -1.80
N ASP A 51 -2.24 8.89 -2.14
CA ASP A 51 -2.54 9.25 -3.52
C ASP A 51 -1.23 9.48 -4.27
N VAL A 52 -1.07 8.79 -5.39
CA VAL A 52 0.10 8.94 -6.25
C VAL A 52 -0.34 9.21 -7.67
N THR A 53 0.48 9.92 -8.43
CA THR A 53 0.22 10.15 -9.85
C THR A 53 0.96 9.11 -10.65
N LEU A 54 0.22 8.32 -11.41
CA LEU A 54 0.76 7.24 -12.24
C LEU A 54 0.27 7.39 -13.67
N LEU A 55 1.12 7.00 -14.62
CA LEU A 55 0.79 6.94 -16.03
C LEU A 55 0.06 5.63 -16.32
N GLU A 56 -1.07 5.71 -17.01
CA GLU A 56 -1.77 4.51 -17.47
C GLU A 56 -0.94 3.78 -18.52
N ARG A 57 -0.88 2.45 -18.39
CA ARG A 57 -0.07 1.64 -19.31
C ARG A 57 -0.64 1.62 -20.74
N ASN A 58 -1.96 1.60 -20.85
CA ASN A 58 -2.67 1.57 -22.13
C ASN A 58 -3.21 2.93 -22.56
N GLY A 59 -2.80 3.99 -21.87
CA GLY A 59 -3.21 5.34 -22.18
C GLY A 59 -2.01 6.26 -22.20
N SER A 60 -2.24 7.52 -22.49
CA SER A 60 -1.22 8.56 -22.47
C SER A 60 -1.42 9.55 -21.32
N GLU A 61 -2.38 9.28 -20.46
CA GLU A 61 -2.74 10.20 -19.38
C GLU A 61 -2.22 9.74 -18.04
N GLU A 62 -1.80 10.70 -17.24
CA GLU A 62 -1.52 10.48 -15.84
C GLU A 62 -2.80 10.54 -15.04
N LYS A 63 -2.91 9.67 -14.03
CA LYS A 63 -4.04 9.66 -13.11
C LYS A 63 -3.57 9.68 -11.68
N ILE A 64 -4.38 10.30 -10.82
CA ILE A 64 -4.18 10.20 -9.38
C ILE A 64 -4.79 8.87 -8.93
N VAL A 65 -3.95 8.01 -8.40
CA VAL A 65 -4.33 6.66 -7.99
C VAL A 65 -4.24 6.58 -6.47
N PRO A 66 -5.36 6.34 -5.78
CA PRO A 66 -5.32 6.13 -4.34
C PRO A 66 -4.81 4.72 -4.04
N LEU A 67 -3.69 4.62 -3.35
CA LEU A 67 -3.06 3.35 -3.03
C LEU A 67 -3.49 2.84 -1.65
N TYR A 68 -3.61 1.53 -1.55
CA TYR A 68 -3.77 0.78 -0.31
C TYR A 68 -2.49 -0.02 -0.08
N ILE A 69 -1.83 0.26 1.03
CA ILE A 69 -0.55 -0.37 1.36
C ILE A 69 -0.68 -0.99 2.74
N LYS A 70 -0.45 -2.28 2.83
CA LYS A 70 -0.52 -3.01 4.08
C LYS A 70 0.77 -3.77 4.29
N PHE A 71 1.37 -3.62 5.45
CA PHE A 71 2.59 -4.34 5.75
C PHE A 71 2.61 -4.84 7.19
N ASN A 72 3.42 -5.86 7.38
CA ASN A 72 3.71 -6.48 8.65
C ASN A 72 5.14 -6.10 9.05
N MET A 73 5.30 -5.60 10.27
CA MET A 73 6.61 -5.33 10.83
C MET A 73 6.98 -6.50 11.74
N LEU A 74 7.76 -7.43 11.20
CA LEU A 74 8.17 -8.64 11.92
C LEU A 74 9.15 -8.34 13.04
N ASP A 75 9.98 -7.32 12.84
CA ASP A 75 11.03 -6.92 13.74
C ASP A 75 11.27 -5.43 13.52
N LYS A 76 12.07 -4.81 14.37
CA LYS A 76 12.42 -3.39 14.23
C LYS A 76 13.11 -3.07 12.91
N CYS A 77 13.65 -4.08 12.23
CA CYS A 77 14.43 -3.91 11.01
C CYS A 77 13.77 -4.46 9.75
N PHE A 78 12.68 -5.21 9.88
CA PHE A 78 12.09 -5.90 8.73
C PHE A 78 10.64 -5.52 8.55
N VAL A 79 10.30 -5.19 7.30
CA VAL A 79 8.93 -4.91 6.87
C VAL A 79 8.61 -5.83 5.71
N ILE A 80 7.54 -6.58 5.83
CA ILE A 80 7.02 -7.39 4.73
C ILE A 80 5.76 -6.71 4.20
N VAL A 81 5.81 -6.32 2.93
CA VAL A 81 4.66 -5.72 2.26
C VAL A 81 3.69 -6.84 1.89
N ILE A 82 2.49 -6.78 2.45
CA ILE A 82 1.45 -7.78 2.23
C ILE A 82 0.51 -7.36 1.11
N SER A 83 0.21 -6.07 1.02
CA SER A 83 -0.67 -5.54 -0.01
C SER A 83 -0.11 -4.23 -0.54
N PHE A 84 -0.16 -4.07 -1.86
CA PHE A 84 0.22 -2.84 -2.55
C PHE A 84 -0.63 -2.77 -3.81
N HIS A 85 -1.76 -2.08 -3.73
CA HIS A 85 -2.71 -2.01 -4.84
C HIS A 85 -3.55 -0.75 -4.76
N GLU A 86 -4.31 -0.49 -5.80
CA GLU A 86 -5.28 0.61 -5.79
C GLU A 86 -6.38 0.33 -4.75
N GLN A 87 -6.82 1.37 -4.04
CA GLN A 87 -7.91 1.23 -3.07
C GLN A 87 -9.18 0.75 -3.77
N LYS A 88 -9.77 -0.31 -3.26
CA LYS A 88 -11.07 -0.81 -3.73
C LYS A 88 -12.22 0.01 -3.19
N PHE A 89 -12.02 0.55 -1.99
CA PHE A 89 -12.96 1.43 -1.31
C PHE A 89 -12.17 2.57 -0.68
N PRO A 90 -12.76 3.77 -0.57
CA PRO A 90 -12.10 4.87 0.15
C PRO A 90 -11.76 4.43 1.58
N ILE A 91 -10.57 4.76 2.03
CA ILE A 91 -10.16 4.51 3.42
C ILE A 91 -10.12 5.82 4.18
N THR A 92 -10.23 5.72 5.51
CA THR A 92 -10.07 6.88 6.39
C THR A 92 -8.65 6.92 6.93
N TYR A 93 -8.20 8.13 7.27
CA TYR A 93 -6.86 8.35 7.79
C TYR A 93 -6.95 8.76 9.24
N TYR A 94 -6.10 8.18 10.08
CA TYR A 94 -6.17 8.35 11.52
C TYR A 94 -5.90 9.78 11.98
N PHE A 95 -4.92 10.44 11.33
CA PHE A 95 -4.48 11.77 11.73
C PHE A 95 -5.02 12.91 10.86
N ARG A 96 -5.96 12.60 10.01
CA ARG A 96 -6.59 13.62 9.15
C ARG A 96 -8.00 13.92 9.57
#